data_78981bbb7bc758798088f8d5774210c7
#
_entry.id   78981bbb7bc758798088f8d5774210c7
#
_cell.length_a   1.000
_cell.length_b   1.000
_cell.length_c   1.000
_cell.angle_alpha   90.00
_cell.angle_beta   90.00
_cell.angle_gamma   90.00
#
_symmetry.space_group_name_H-M   'P 1'
#
loop_
_entity.id
_entity.type
_entity.pdbx_description
1 polymer ?
#
loop_
_entity_poly.entity_id
_entity_poly.type
_entity_poly.pdbx_seq_one_letter_code
_entity_poly.pdbx_strand_id
1 'polypeptide(L)'
;LEDEYGRTREEGFAYVTRVVEWCKRQGLNIVLDLHKAYGYDFNNAGDKKKNILFTNKMVQKRFVNLWIKIAEHYANETHVAFELLNEVVEQENAEAWNLLIAETVDAIRRIARDTIIIYGGIQWNSVKTLKLLEKPKDKNILFTFHFYEPLLFTHQKAHWVPTISQTEDIYYPEAMDYYRTKSLPIGYQGEVVCKAQSQTMGTEFITEMVMEAVTAAKNAGVTLYCGEFGVIDQAPVEDT
;
A
#
# COMPACT_ATOMS: atom_id res chain seq x y z
N LEU A 1 12.79 9.38 10.31
CA LEU A 1 13.37 8.51 11.34
C LEU A 1 14.88 8.33 11.17
N GLU A 2 15.40 8.53 9.96
CA GLU A 2 16.83 8.55 9.67
C GLU A 2 17.18 9.72 8.74
N ASP A 3 18.47 10.12 8.75
CA ASP A 3 18.99 11.13 7.83
C ASP A 3 19.45 10.49 6.50
N GLU A 4 19.96 11.29 5.58
CA GLU A 4 20.48 10.84 4.28
C GLU A 4 21.61 9.80 4.38
N TYR A 5 22.34 9.78 5.50
CA TYR A 5 23.43 8.82 5.79
C TYR A 5 22.96 7.58 6.56
N GLY A 6 21.66 7.45 6.88
CA GLY A 6 21.10 6.33 7.65
C GLY A 6 21.32 6.43 9.17
N ARG A 7 21.71 7.61 9.67
CA ARG A 7 21.83 7.85 11.11
C ARG A 7 20.46 8.13 11.71
N THR A 8 20.20 7.60 12.89
CA THR A 8 18.92 7.80 13.59
C THR A 8 18.68 9.28 13.87
N ARG A 9 17.46 9.72 13.61
CA ARG A 9 16.96 11.06 13.97
C ARG A 9 16.05 10.93 15.20
N GLU A 10 16.61 11.19 16.37
CA GLU A 10 15.90 11.09 17.65
C GLU A 10 14.63 11.97 17.69
N GLU A 11 14.67 13.14 17.08
CA GLU A 11 13.50 14.03 16.96
C GLU A 11 12.34 13.34 16.21
N GLY A 12 12.67 12.59 15.14
CA GLY A 12 11.67 11.84 14.36
C GLY A 12 11.00 10.76 15.19
N PHE A 13 11.78 10.00 15.96
CA PHE A 13 11.25 9.02 16.90
C PHE A 13 10.44 9.67 18.03
N ALA A 14 10.88 10.81 18.54
CA ALA A 14 10.12 11.55 19.55
C ALA A 14 8.74 11.99 19.05
N TYR A 15 8.62 12.38 17.76
CA TYR A 15 7.31 12.68 17.15
C TYR A 15 6.42 11.44 17.08
N VAL A 16 6.93 10.32 16.55
CA VAL A 16 6.16 9.08 16.45
C VAL A 16 5.73 8.59 17.83
N THR A 17 6.65 8.55 18.80
CA THR A 17 6.35 8.14 20.17
C THR A 17 5.21 8.97 20.77
N ARG A 18 5.21 10.28 20.58
CA ARG A 18 4.13 11.15 21.06
C ARG A 18 2.77 10.79 20.45
N VAL A 19 2.72 10.46 19.15
CA VAL A 19 1.48 10.01 18.49
C VAL A 19 1.05 8.64 19.02
N VAL A 20 1.98 7.70 19.16
CA VAL A 20 1.74 6.38 19.76
C VAL A 20 1.13 6.51 21.16
N GLU A 21 1.70 7.37 22.00
CA GLU A 21 1.17 7.65 23.35
C GLU A 21 -0.21 8.31 23.34
N TRP A 22 -0.49 9.18 22.36
CA TRP A 22 -1.83 9.78 22.22
C TRP A 22 -2.87 8.72 21.85
N CYS A 23 -2.55 7.86 20.87
CA CYS A 23 -3.43 6.74 20.50
C CYS A 23 -3.68 5.83 21.69
N LYS A 24 -2.64 5.47 22.42
CA LYS A 24 -2.73 4.65 23.64
C LYS A 24 -3.69 5.25 24.67
N ARG A 25 -3.57 6.55 24.97
CA ARG A 25 -4.45 7.26 25.92
C ARG A 25 -5.90 7.32 25.48
N GLN A 26 -6.15 7.29 24.17
CA GLN A 26 -7.50 7.30 23.60
C GLN A 26 -8.05 5.88 23.34
N GLY A 27 -7.29 4.83 23.66
CA GLY A 27 -7.70 3.46 23.38
C GLY A 27 -7.73 3.11 21.88
N LEU A 28 -6.94 3.80 21.07
CA LEU A 28 -6.84 3.59 19.62
C LEU A 28 -5.66 2.70 19.27
N ASN A 29 -5.86 1.82 18.30
CA ASN A 29 -4.75 1.16 17.62
C ASN A 29 -4.14 2.11 16.58
N ILE A 30 -2.85 1.90 16.27
CA ILE A 30 -2.11 2.69 15.30
C ILE A 30 -1.31 1.79 14.37
N VAL A 31 -1.31 2.10 13.09
CA VAL A 31 -0.41 1.52 12.09
C VAL A 31 0.72 2.51 11.84
N LEU A 32 1.96 2.06 12.04
CA LEU A 32 3.14 2.80 11.63
C LEU A 32 3.51 2.38 10.20
N ASP A 33 3.13 3.22 9.24
CA ASP A 33 3.43 3.03 7.83
C ASP A 33 4.76 3.68 7.46
N LEU A 34 5.64 2.93 6.80
CA LEU A 34 6.81 3.49 6.15
C LEU A 34 6.44 3.94 4.73
N HIS A 35 5.89 5.15 4.63
CA HIS A 35 5.34 5.67 3.38
C HIS A 35 6.39 5.87 2.28
N LYS A 36 7.64 6.10 2.65
CA LYS A 36 8.81 6.21 1.78
C LYS A 36 10.05 5.67 2.49
N ALA A 37 10.96 5.12 1.74
CA ALA A 37 12.25 4.65 2.25
C ALA A 37 13.41 5.28 1.46
N TYR A 38 14.60 5.26 2.03
CA TYR A 38 15.78 5.63 1.26
C TYR A 38 15.90 4.73 0.03
N GLY A 39 15.96 5.35 -1.14
CA GLY A 39 16.01 4.65 -2.42
C GLY A 39 14.67 4.09 -2.90
N TYR A 40 13.56 4.50 -2.29
CA TYR A 40 12.22 4.21 -2.81
C TYR A 40 11.20 5.31 -2.45
N ASP A 41 10.53 5.79 -3.48
CA ASP A 41 9.37 6.67 -3.40
C ASP A 41 8.42 6.32 -4.55
N PHE A 42 7.19 5.91 -4.24
CA PHE A 42 6.17 5.54 -5.24
C PHE A 42 5.87 6.68 -6.24
N ASN A 43 6.06 7.95 -5.84
CA ASN A 43 5.93 9.08 -6.75
C ASN A 43 7.06 9.15 -7.81
N ASN A 44 8.14 8.41 -7.64
CA ASN A 44 9.21 8.26 -8.62
C ASN A 44 9.07 6.98 -9.45
N ALA A 45 7.84 6.46 -9.61
CA ALA A 45 7.58 5.27 -10.40
C ALA A 45 8.24 5.36 -11.80
N GLY A 46 8.95 4.29 -12.18
CA GLY A 46 9.70 4.22 -13.43
C GLY A 46 11.08 4.91 -13.43
N ASP A 47 11.42 5.71 -12.42
CA ASP A 47 12.75 6.33 -12.30
C ASP A 47 13.75 5.39 -11.61
N LYS A 48 14.41 4.55 -12.42
CA LYS A 48 15.40 3.56 -11.95
C LYS A 48 16.65 4.17 -11.31
N LYS A 49 16.85 5.49 -11.39
CA LYS A 49 17.97 6.16 -10.71
C LYS A 49 17.61 6.55 -9.27
N LYS A 50 16.34 6.81 -9.02
CA LYS A 50 15.83 7.17 -7.69
C LYS A 50 15.30 5.95 -6.94
N ASN A 51 14.54 5.08 -7.61
CA ASN A 51 14.00 3.85 -7.03
C ASN A 51 15.00 2.70 -7.19
N ILE A 52 15.95 2.60 -6.26
CA ILE A 52 17.04 1.61 -6.25
C ILE A 52 16.92 0.55 -5.14
N LEU A 53 15.88 0.63 -4.30
CA LEU A 53 15.68 -0.28 -3.16
C LEU A 53 15.71 -1.76 -3.60
N PHE A 54 15.01 -2.09 -4.67
CA PHE A 54 14.86 -3.48 -5.11
C PHE A 54 16.07 -4.03 -5.90
N THR A 55 16.99 -3.15 -6.29
CA THR A 55 18.19 -3.54 -7.09
C THR A 55 19.50 -3.37 -6.33
N ASN A 56 19.51 -2.67 -5.19
CA ASN A 56 20.72 -2.35 -4.45
C ASN A 56 20.72 -3.00 -3.05
N LYS A 57 21.59 -3.99 -2.85
CA LYS A 57 21.70 -4.74 -1.59
C LYS A 57 22.05 -3.88 -0.38
N MET A 58 22.82 -2.80 -0.53
CA MET A 58 23.15 -1.89 0.58
C MET A 58 21.90 -1.10 1.00
N VAL A 59 21.08 -0.69 0.04
CA VAL A 59 19.80 0.00 0.30
C VAL A 59 18.80 -0.94 0.96
N GLN A 60 18.70 -2.20 0.51
CA GLN A 60 17.88 -3.24 1.17
C GLN A 60 18.29 -3.44 2.62
N LYS A 61 19.59 -3.58 2.88
CA LYS A 61 20.11 -3.70 4.24
C LYS A 61 19.79 -2.47 5.10
N ARG A 62 19.84 -1.27 4.52
CA ARG A 62 19.47 -0.04 5.23
C ARG A 62 17.97 -0.05 5.57
N PHE A 63 17.11 -0.49 4.66
CA PHE A 63 15.68 -0.66 4.90
C PHE A 63 15.40 -1.60 6.08
N VAL A 64 16.02 -2.79 6.08
CA VAL A 64 15.90 -3.75 7.18
C VAL A 64 16.39 -3.15 8.50
N ASN A 65 17.53 -2.44 8.50
CA ASN A 65 18.07 -1.80 9.70
C ASN A 65 17.14 -0.70 10.25
N LEU A 66 16.44 0.04 9.39
CA LEU A 66 15.45 1.02 9.84
C LEU A 66 14.29 0.31 10.55
N TRP A 67 13.80 -0.81 10.02
CA TRP A 67 12.76 -1.60 10.68
C TRP A 67 13.20 -2.22 11.99
N ILE A 68 14.47 -2.64 12.12
CA ILE A 68 15.05 -3.06 13.40
C ILE A 68 14.94 -1.93 14.44
N LYS A 69 15.32 -0.71 14.10
CA LYS A 69 15.23 0.45 14.99
C LYS A 69 13.78 0.77 15.38
N ILE A 70 12.84 0.70 14.43
CA ILE A 70 11.42 0.90 14.71
C ILE A 70 10.92 -0.18 15.67
N ALA A 71 11.27 -1.44 15.43
CA ALA A 71 10.91 -2.54 16.30
C ALA A 71 11.48 -2.38 17.72
N GLU A 72 12.73 -1.97 17.86
CA GLU A 72 13.36 -1.70 19.16
C GLU A 72 12.61 -0.63 19.97
N HIS A 73 12.06 0.40 19.31
CA HIS A 73 11.31 1.46 19.97
C HIS A 73 9.89 1.03 20.37
N TYR A 74 9.21 0.19 19.56
CA TYR A 74 7.77 -0.04 19.69
C TYR A 74 7.37 -1.50 19.94
N ALA A 75 8.32 -2.42 20.13
CA ALA A 75 8.03 -3.85 20.35
C ALA A 75 7.07 -4.14 21.52
N ASN A 76 7.06 -3.27 22.53
CA ASN A 76 6.25 -3.43 23.73
C ASN A 76 4.87 -2.72 23.64
N GLU A 77 4.59 -2.03 22.56
CA GLU A 77 3.35 -1.28 22.35
C GLU A 77 2.33 -2.18 21.63
N THR A 78 1.49 -2.87 22.38
CA THR A 78 0.54 -3.88 21.86
C THR A 78 -0.55 -3.33 20.95
N HIS A 79 -0.74 -2.01 20.93
CA HIS A 79 -1.70 -1.31 20.08
C HIS A 79 -1.07 -0.78 18.79
N VAL A 80 0.22 -1.11 18.52
CA VAL A 80 0.97 -0.68 17.33
C VAL A 80 1.10 -1.85 16.36
N ALA A 81 0.84 -1.59 15.08
CA ALA A 81 1.17 -2.47 13.96
C ALA A 81 2.19 -1.78 13.04
N PHE A 82 2.95 -2.57 12.28
CA PHE A 82 3.99 -2.10 11.37
C PHE A 82 3.58 -2.39 9.92
N GLU A 83 3.46 -1.36 9.10
CA GLU A 83 3.27 -1.49 7.66
C GLU A 83 4.61 -1.26 6.94
N LEU A 84 5.12 -2.30 6.27
CA LEU A 84 6.52 -2.34 5.86
C LEU A 84 6.90 -1.31 4.82
N LEU A 85 6.06 -1.09 3.82
CA LEU A 85 6.29 -0.09 2.79
C LEU A 85 4.98 0.21 2.07
N ASN A 86 4.68 1.49 1.90
CA ASN A 86 3.58 1.95 1.07
C ASN A 86 3.87 1.68 -0.42
N GLU A 87 2.87 1.22 -1.14
CA GLU A 87 2.71 1.21 -2.59
C GLU A 87 3.96 0.86 -3.42
N VAL A 88 4.37 -0.40 -3.42
CA VAL A 88 5.36 -0.87 -4.40
C VAL A 88 4.72 -0.82 -5.80
N VAL A 89 5.36 -0.12 -6.76
CA VAL A 89 4.73 0.19 -8.05
C VAL A 89 5.12 -0.77 -9.15
N GLU A 90 6.42 -0.93 -9.41
CA GLU A 90 6.92 -1.62 -10.59
C GLU A 90 6.66 -3.13 -10.53
N GLN A 91 6.12 -3.68 -11.62
CA GLN A 91 5.76 -5.10 -11.71
C GLN A 91 6.98 -6.03 -11.58
N GLU A 92 8.12 -5.62 -12.10
CA GLU A 92 9.37 -6.37 -12.03
C GLU A 92 9.91 -6.52 -10.60
N ASN A 93 9.42 -5.73 -9.65
CA ASN A 93 9.87 -5.78 -8.25
C ASN A 93 9.20 -6.87 -7.42
N ALA A 94 8.24 -7.62 -7.95
CA ALA A 94 7.45 -8.59 -7.18
C ALA A 94 8.31 -9.63 -6.43
N GLU A 95 9.28 -10.23 -7.10
CA GLU A 95 10.18 -11.23 -6.49
C GLU A 95 11.11 -10.56 -5.45
N ALA A 96 11.73 -9.44 -5.82
CA ALA A 96 12.63 -8.72 -4.93
C ALA A 96 11.89 -8.19 -3.68
N TRP A 97 10.62 -7.80 -3.83
CA TRP A 97 9.77 -7.39 -2.72
C TRP A 97 9.48 -8.56 -1.77
N ASN A 98 9.09 -9.73 -2.27
CA ASN A 98 8.88 -10.92 -1.45
C ASN A 98 10.14 -11.29 -0.64
N LEU A 99 11.31 -11.25 -1.27
CA LEU A 99 12.59 -11.51 -0.58
C LEU A 99 12.87 -10.47 0.52
N LEU A 100 12.63 -9.19 0.23
CA LEU A 100 12.83 -8.10 1.20
C LEU A 100 11.84 -8.18 2.35
N ILE A 101 10.56 -8.52 2.08
CA ILE A 101 9.55 -8.82 3.11
C ILE A 101 10.08 -9.89 4.06
N ALA A 102 10.48 -11.04 3.52
CA ALA A 102 10.93 -12.17 4.33
C ALA A 102 12.12 -11.79 5.23
N GLU A 103 13.14 -11.12 4.69
CA GLU A 103 14.30 -10.65 5.45
C GLU A 103 13.89 -9.66 6.54
N THR A 104 12.98 -8.73 6.23
CA THR A 104 12.52 -7.69 7.16
C THR A 104 11.68 -8.28 8.28
N VAL A 105 10.73 -9.17 7.96
CA VAL A 105 9.90 -9.87 8.94
C VAL A 105 10.78 -10.69 9.89
N ASP A 106 11.74 -11.46 9.38
CA ASP A 106 12.66 -12.24 10.20
C ASP A 106 13.49 -11.34 11.15
N ALA A 107 13.92 -10.18 10.68
CA ALA A 107 14.66 -9.22 11.51
C ALA A 107 13.77 -8.61 12.61
N ILE A 108 12.56 -8.18 12.28
CA ILE A 108 11.58 -7.64 13.24
C ILE A 108 11.24 -8.68 14.32
N ARG A 109 11.02 -9.96 13.94
CA ARG A 109 10.60 -11.02 14.87
C ARG A 109 11.62 -11.36 15.94
N ARG A 110 12.89 -11.07 15.72
CA ARG A 110 13.93 -11.21 16.78
C ARG A 110 13.72 -10.23 17.94
N ILE A 111 12.96 -9.15 17.71
CA ILE A 111 12.75 -8.05 18.66
C ILE A 111 11.27 -7.99 19.06
N ALA A 112 10.39 -7.85 18.10
CA ALA A 112 8.93 -7.66 18.23
C ALA A 112 8.18 -8.94 17.81
N ARG A 113 8.10 -9.92 18.73
CA ARG A 113 7.62 -11.28 18.43
C ARG A 113 6.16 -11.33 18.02
N ASP A 114 5.32 -10.50 18.66
CA ASP A 114 3.87 -10.59 18.55
C ASP A 114 3.24 -9.40 17.79
N THR A 115 4.04 -8.39 17.43
CA THR A 115 3.55 -7.22 16.71
C THR A 115 2.96 -7.62 15.36
N ILE A 116 1.81 -7.07 15.03
CA ILE A 116 1.20 -7.25 13.70
C ILE A 116 2.08 -6.57 12.65
N ILE A 117 2.42 -7.30 11.60
CA ILE A 117 3.13 -6.77 10.44
C ILE A 117 2.19 -6.79 9.25
N ILE A 118 2.15 -5.68 8.52
CA ILE A 118 1.27 -5.44 7.38
C ILE A 118 2.13 -5.21 6.15
N TYR A 119 1.76 -5.80 5.01
CA TYR A 119 2.36 -5.49 3.72
C TYR A 119 1.41 -5.81 2.58
N GLY A 120 1.53 -5.06 1.51
CA GLY A 120 0.73 -5.22 0.30
C GLY A 120 1.50 -5.81 -0.86
N GLY A 121 0.79 -6.01 -1.96
CA GLY A 121 1.38 -6.44 -3.22
C GLY A 121 2.14 -5.31 -3.92
N ILE A 122 2.19 -5.39 -5.24
CA ILE A 122 2.80 -4.37 -6.10
C ILE A 122 1.70 -3.55 -6.80
N GLN A 123 2.10 -2.67 -7.72
CA GLN A 123 1.18 -1.86 -8.51
C GLN A 123 0.20 -1.08 -7.63
N TRP A 124 0.76 -0.26 -6.72
CA TRP A 124 0.02 0.56 -5.75
C TRP A 124 -0.87 -0.27 -4.83
N ASN A 125 -0.32 -1.36 -4.28
CA ASN A 125 -1.06 -2.29 -3.42
C ASN A 125 -2.38 -2.81 -4.03
N SER A 126 -2.39 -3.00 -5.37
CA SER A 126 -3.58 -3.45 -6.09
C SER A 126 -4.08 -4.82 -5.61
N VAL A 127 -5.40 -4.96 -5.50
CA VAL A 127 -6.09 -6.25 -5.20
C VAL A 127 -5.62 -7.39 -6.11
N LYS A 128 -5.35 -7.09 -7.38
CA LYS A 128 -4.92 -8.06 -8.39
C LYS A 128 -3.54 -8.65 -8.13
N THR A 129 -2.72 -8.01 -7.33
CA THR A 129 -1.32 -8.40 -7.09
C THR A 129 -1.07 -9.08 -5.75
N LEU A 130 -2.06 -9.13 -4.86
CA LEU A 130 -1.94 -9.86 -3.60
C LEU A 130 -1.59 -11.35 -3.78
N LYS A 131 -2.05 -11.96 -4.86
CA LYS A 131 -1.73 -13.36 -5.23
C LYS A 131 -0.26 -13.58 -5.60
N LEU A 132 0.53 -12.51 -5.80
CA LEU A 132 1.97 -12.56 -6.05
C LEU A 132 2.79 -12.56 -4.76
N LEU A 133 2.15 -12.28 -3.63
CA LEU A 133 2.79 -12.36 -2.33
C LEU A 133 2.98 -13.83 -1.93
N GLU A 134 4.16 -14.14 -1.41
CA GLU A 134 4.43 -15.46 -0.85
C GLU A 134 3.62 -15.68 0.42
N LYS A 135 3.20 -16.93 0.64
CA LYS A 135 2.52 -17.32 1.86
C LYS A 135 3.44 -17.14 3.07
N PRO A 136 3.09 -16.30 4.04
CA PRO A 136 3.92 -16.10 5.22
C PRO A 136 3.94 -17.37 6.10
N LYS A 137 5.07 -17.57 6.77
CA LYS A 137 5.20 -18.59 7.83
C LYS A 137 4.71 -18.06 9.18
N ASP A 138 4.66 -16.76 9.31
CA ASP A 138 4.26 -16.03 10.51
C ASP A 138 2.74 -15.83 10.53
N LYS A 139 2.11 -16.03 11.70
CA LYS A 139 0.65 -15.90 11.86
C LYS A 139 0.16 -14.49 12.14
N ASN A 140 1.06 -13.58 12.56
CA ASN A 140 0.74 -12.19 12.88
C ASN A 140 1.02 -11.27 11.67
N ILE A 141 0.61 -11.72 10.49
CA ILE A 141 0.71 -10.99 9.23
C ILE A 141 -0.69 -10.63 8.75
N LEU A 142 -0.86 -9.40 8.27
CA LEU A 142 -1.99 -8.95 7.48
C LEU A 142 -1.53 -8.60 6.07
N PHE A 143 -2.31 -8.99 5.08
CA PHE A 143 -2.16 -8.41 3.74
C PHE A 143 -2.98 -7.13 3.65
N THR A 144 -2.37 -6.08 3.10
CA THR A 144 -3.07 -4.82 2.79
C THR A 144 -3.27 -4.66 1.29
N PHE A 145 -4.34 -3.98 0.93
CA PHE A 145 -4.56 -3.47 -0.42
C PHE A 145 -5.10 -2.04 -0.35
N HIS A 146 -4.86 -1.29 -1.43
CA HIS A 146 -5.50 0.01 -1.68
C HIS A 146 -6.58 -0.16 -2.72
N PHE A 147 -7.67 0.56 -2.56
CA PHE A 147 -8.82 0.44 -3.44
C PHE A 147 -9.32 1.81 -3.89
N TYR A 148 -8.85 2.21 -5.04
CA TYR A 148 -9.23 3.47 -5.69
C TYR A 148 -9.91 3.25 -7.05
N GLU A 149 -10.19 2.00 -7.43
CA GLU A 149 -10.89 1.70 -8.67
C GLU A 149 -12.38 2.03 -8.58
N PRO A 150 -12.96 2.68 -9.59
CA PRO A 150 -12.32 3.10 -10.84
C PRO A 150 -11.56 4.43 -10.67
N LEU A 151 -10.25 4.40 -10.96
CA LEU A 151 -9.39 5.58 -10.78
C LEU A 151 -9.91 6.80 -11.56
N LEU A 152 -10.57 6.56 -12.69
CA LEU A 152 -11.25 7.58 -13.48
C LEU A 152 -12.17 8.47 -12.63
N PHE A 153 -12.90 7.90 -11.68
CA PHE A 153 -13.79 8.61 -10.78
C PHE A 153 -13.08 9.13 -9.54
N THR A 154 -12.37 8.24 -8.85
CA THR A 154 -11.76 8.57 -7.55
C THR A 154 -10.65 9.58 -7.64
N HIS A 155 -10.01 9.70 -8.81
CA HIS A 155 -8.92 10.65 -9.08
C HIS A 155 -9.26 11.62 -10.21
N GLN A 156 -10.56 11.84 -10.48
CA GLN A 156 -10.95 12.81 -11.50
C GLN A 156 -10.34 14.18 -11.21
N LYS A 157 -9.87 14.84 -12.29
CA LYS A 157 -9.18 16.15 -12.23
C LYS A 157 -7.93 16.20 -11.34
N ALA A 158 -7.40 15.05 -10.90
CA ALA A 158 -6.14 15.01 -10.17
C ALA A 158 -4.98 15.41 -11.09
N HIS A 159 -4.33 16.53 -10.78
CA HIS A 159 -3.27 17.09 -11.61
C HIS A 159 -2.04 16.17 -11.75
N TRP A 160 -1.88 15.22 -10.82
CA TRP A 160 -0.82 14.21 -10.85
C TRP A 160 -1.16 12.96 -11.66
N VAL A 161 -2.38 12.87 -12.21
CA VAL A 161 -2.79 11.80 -13.12
C VAL A 161 -3.09 12.41 -14.51
N PRO A 162 -2.07 12.65 -15.33
CA PRO A 162 -2.21 13.43 -16.57
C PRO A 162 -3.07 12.75 -17.65
N THR A 163 -3.36 11.47 -17.50
CA THR A 163 -4.19 10.69 -18.41
C THR A 163 -5.68 10.82 -18.14
N ILE A 164 -6.07 11.46 -17.02
CA ILE A 164 -7.46 11.76 -16.69
C ILE A 164 -7.76 13.23 -17.07
N SER A 165 -8.95 13.49 -17.64
CA SER A 165 -9.40 14.84 -17.98
C SER A 165 -9.36 15.76 -16.76
N GLN A 166 -8.82 16.96 -16.95
CA GLN A 166 -8.74 17.97 -15.87
C GLN A 166 -10.00 18.86 -15.78
N THR A 167 -10.97 18.66 -16.69
CA THR A 167 -12.15 19.53 -16.82
C THR A 167 -13.47 18.78 -16.88
N GLU A 168 -13.45 17.48 -17.18
CA GLU A 168 -14.66 16.66 -17.30
C GLU A 168 -15.10 16.17 -15.93
N ASP A 169 -16.39 16.30 -15.62
CA ASP A 169 -17.00 15.66 -14.47
C ASP A 169 -17.27 14.19 -14.76
N ILE A 170 -16.84 13.33 -13.88
CA ILE A 170 -17.07 11.89 -13.93
C ILE A 170 -18.07 11.54 -12.84
N TYR A 171 -19.18 10.96 -13.22
CA TYR A 171 -20.25 10.55 -12.31
C TYR A 171 -20.13 9.08 -11.91
N TYR A 172 -20.68 8.73 -10.75
CA TYR A 172 -20.68 7.37 -10.23
C TYR A 172 -22.03 7.04 -9.55
N PRO A 173 -22.62 5.86 -9.86
CA PRO A 173 -22.21 4.91 -10.89
C PRO A 173 -22.64 5.35 -12.28
N GLU A 174 -21.88 4.94 -13.28
CA GLU A 174 -22.24 5.04 -14.70
C GLU A 174 -22.15 3.67 -15.38
N ALA A 175 -22.55 3.59 -16.66
CA ALA A 175 -22.48 2.34 -17.40
C ALA A 175 -21.05 1.77 -17.44
N MET A 176 -20.90 0.48 -17.26
CA MET A 176 -19.59 -0.18 -17.24
C MET A 176 -18.78 0.07 -18.52
N ASP A 177 -19.44 0.11 -19.69
CA ASP A 177 -18.77 0.39 -20.96
C ASP A 177 -18.24 1.83 -21.07
N TYR A 178 -18.87 2.79 -20.39
CA TYR A 178 -18.35 4.14 -20.25
C TYR A 178 -17.00 4.10 -19.51
N TYR A 179 -16.98 3.44 -18.35
CA TYR A 179 -15.76 3.30 -17.57
C TYR A 179 -14.66 2.53 -18.29
N ARG A 180 -14.98 1.43 -18.96
CA ARG A 180 -14.03 0.66 -19.77
C ARG A 180 -13.38 1.53 -20.83
N THR A 181 -14.19 2.28 -21.60
CA THR A 181 -13.69 3.14 -22.67
C THR A 181 -12.82 4.27 -22.18
N LYS A 182 -13.26 4.97 -21.13
CA LYS A 182 -12.56 6.14 -20.58
C LYS A 182 -11.32 5.76 -19.77
N SER A 183 -11.26 4.55 -19.23
CA SER A 183 -10.11 4.08 -18.44
C SER A 183 -8.94 3.56 -19.27
N LEU A 184 -9.12 3.29 -20.58
CA LEU A 184 -8.06 2.78 -21.45
C LEU A 184 -6.71 3.55 -21.36
N PRO A 185 -6.69 4.88 -21.30
CA PRO A 185 -5.43 5.64 -21.25
C PRO A 185 -4.76 5.67 -19.86
N ILE A 186 -5.40 5.15 -18.80
CA ILE A 186 -4.95 5.31 -17.40
C ILE A 186 -3.79 4.34 -17.06
N GLY A 187 -3.47 3.40 -17.96
CA GLY A 187 -2.45 2.39 -17.69
C GLY A 187 -2.99 1.24 -16.84
N TYR A 188 -2.18 0.72 -15.91
CA TYR A 188 -2.52 -0.50 -15.16
C TYR A 188 -3.87 -0.41 -14.41
N GLN A 189 -4.12 0.67 -13.68
CA GLN A 189 -5.39 0.83 -12.94
C GLN A 189 -6.57 0.93 -13.89
N GLY A 190 -6.39 1.50 -15.08
CA GLY A 190 -7.41 1.47 -16.15
C GLY A 190 -7.64 0.07 -16.71
N GLU A 191 -6.57 -0.71 -16.89
CA GLU A 191 -6.68 -2.10 -17.33
C GLU A 191 -7.48 -2.98 -16.35
N VAL A 192 -7.38 -2.72 -15.05
CA VAL A 192 -8.18 -3.42 -14.04
C VAL A 192 -9.67 -3.27 -14.33
N VAL A 193 -10.13 -2.05 -14.64
CA VAL A 193 -11.52 -1.76 -15.03
C VAL A 193 -11.86 -2.40 -16.37
N CYS A 194 -11.00 -2.27 -17.37
CA CYS A 194 -11.24 -2.81 -18.70
C CYS A 194 -11.39 -4.33 -18.73
N LYS A 195 -10.67 -5.04 -17.84
CA LYS A 195 -10.65 -6.51 -17.74
C LYS A 195 -11.67 -7.07 -16.77
N ALA A 196 -12.37 -6.24 -16.01
CA ALA A 196 -13.40 -6.67 -15.07
C ALA A 196 -14.55 -7.41 -15.80
N GLN A 197 -15.08 -8.46 -15.16
CA GLN A 197 -16.18 -9.27 -15.71
C GLN A 197 -17.55 -8.72 -15.35
N SER A 198 -17.64 -7.87 -14.34
CA SER A 198 -18.87 -7.21 -13.89
C SER A 198 -19.56 -6.47 -15.04
N GLN A 199 -20.88 -6.52 -15.07
CA GLN A 199 -21.71 -5.86 -16.08
C GLN A 199 -22.10 -4.45 -15.66
N THR A 200 -22.06 -4.17 -14.36
CA THR A 200 -22.39 -2.86 -13.78
C THR A 200 -21.22 -2.30 -12.98
N MET A 201 -20.98 -1.00 -13.13
CA MET A 201 -20.13 -0.25 -12.20
C MET A 201 -20.90 -0.05 -10.89
N GLY A 202 -20.22 -0.18 -9.76
CA GLY A 202 -20.87 -0.11 -8.44
C GLY A 202 -20.63 -1.39 -7.64
N THR A 203 -21.65 -1.87 -6.92
CA THR A 203 -21.53 -3.00 -5.98
C THR A 203 -20.99 -4.27 -6.65
N GLU A 204 -21.40 -4.57 -7.88
CA GLU A 204 -20.94 -5.76 -8.62
C GLU A 204 -19.43 -5.69 -8.87
N PHE A 205 -18.97 -4.57 -9.41
CA PHE A 205 -17.54 -4.34 -9.68
C PHE A 205 -16.72 -4.34 -8.40
N ILE A 206 -17.16 -3.62 -7.36
CA ILE A 206 -16.47 -3.59 -6.06
C ILE A 206 -16.40 -5.01 -5.48
N THR A 207 -17.50 -5.77 -5.55
CA THR A 207 -17.52 -7.16 -5.05
C THR A 207 -16.52 -8.03 -5.80
N GLU A 208 -16.47 -7.95 -7.14
CA GLU A 208 -15.50 -8.68 -7.95
C GLU A 208 -14.07 -8.41 -7.49
N MET A 209 -13.71 -7.13 -7.33
CA MET A 209 -12.37 -6.72 -6.92
C MET A 209 -12.03 -7.18 -5.49
N VAL A 210 -12.91 -6.91 -4.53
CA VAL A 210 -12.69 -7.30 -3.13
C VAL A 210 -12.61 -8.82 -2.98
N MET A 211 -13.40 -9.58 -3.74
CA MET A 211 -13.36 -11.05 -3.68
C MET A 211 -12.04 -11.63 -4.20
N GLU A 212 -11.36 -10.96 -5.11
CA GLU A 212 -9.99 -11.37 -5.49
C GLU A 212 -9.00 -11.21 -4.32
N ALA A 213 -9.07 -10.07 -3.61
CA ALA A 213 -8.24 -9.84 -2.44
C ALA A 213 -8.55 -10.86 -1.33
N VAL A 214 -9.83 -11.11 -1.06
CA VAL A 214 -10.28 -12.13 -0.08
C VAL A 214 -9.77 -13.52 -0.44
N THR A 215 -9.81 -13.87 -1.72
CA THR A 215 -9.33 -15.17 -2.20
C THR A 215 -7.83 -15.31 -2.00
N ALA A 216 -7.05 -14.28 -2.35
CA ALA A 216 -5.61 -14.27 -2.14
C ALA A 216 -5.24 -14.41 -0.65
N ALA A 217 -5.88 -13.65 0.23
CA ALA A 217 -5.65 -13.70 1.67
C ALA A 217 -6.03 -15.08 2.28
N LYS A 218 -7.16 -15.66 1.87
CA LYS A 218 -7.58 -17.01 2.28
C LYS A 218 -6.56 -18.08 1.86
N ASN A 219 -6.05 -18.02 0.63
CA ASN A 219 -5.04 -18.97 0.12
C ASN A 219 -3.72 -18.84 0.88
N ALA A 220 -3.36 -17.63 1.27
CA ALA A 220 -2.19 -17.36 2.09
C ALA A 220 -2.41 -17.70 3.59
N GLY A 221 -3.65 -17.79 4.05
CA GLY A 221 -4.01 -18.03 5.45
C GLY A 221 -3.78 -16.82 6.34
N VAL A 222 -3.99 -15.60 5.81
CA VAL A 222 -3.80 -14.32 6.50
C VAL A 222 -5.10 -13.52 6.58
N THR A 223 -5.15 -12.55 7.48
CA THR A 223 -6.20 -11.54 7.54
C THR A 223 -5.96 -10.48 6.46
N LEU A 224 -7.04 -9.92 5.93
CA LEU A 224 -7.02 -8.87 4.93
C LEU A 224 -7.37 -7.52 5.57
N TYR A 225 -6.68 -6.47 5.12
CA TYR A 225 -6.88 -5.09 5.52
C TYR A 225 -6.97 -4.19 4.28
N CYS A 226 -7.94 -3.30 4.22
CA CYS A 226 -7.97 -2.24 3.20
C CYS A 226 -7.31 -1.01 3.81
N GLY A 227 -6.04 -0.75 3.44
CA GLY A 227 -5.23 0.30 4.01
C GLY A 227 -5.68 1.70 3.58
N GLU A 228 -6.07 1.80 2.30
CA GLU A 228 -6.50 3.07 1.72
C GLU A 228 -7.69 2.87 0.78
N PHE A 229 -8.63 3.78 0.83
CA PHE A 229 -9.71 3.97 -0.13
C PHE A 229 -10.27 5.39 -0.02
N GLY A 230 -10.92 5.86 -1.04
CA GLY A 230 -11.54 7.19 -1.01
C GLY A 230 -11.75 7.80 -2.39
N VAL A 231 -12.24 9.02 -2.39
CA VAL A 231 -12.55 9.81 -3.58
C VAL A 231 -12.01 11.23 -3.36
N ILE A 232 -11.43 11.80 -4.42
CA ILE A 232 -10.93 13.18 -4.39
C ILE A 232 -12.08 14.18 -4.21
N ASP A 233 -11.81 15.30 -3.55
CA ASP A 233 -12.76 16.39 -3.31
C ASP A 233 -13.26 17.13 -4.58
N GLN A 234 -12.73 16.76 -5.74
CA GLN A 234 -13.18 17.26 -7.05
C GLN A 234 -14.33 16.44 -7.65
N ALA A 235 -14.70 15.32 -7.03
CA ALA A 235 -15.84 14.53 -7.46
C ALA A 235 -17.17 15.20 -7.02
N PRO A 236 -18.28 14.97 -7.79
CA PRO A 236 -19.61 15.43 -7.37
C PRO A 236 -19.97 14.85 -6.00
N VAL A 237 -20.45 15.70 -5.08
CA VAL A 237 -20.72 15.32 -3.69
C VAL A 237 -21.80 14.24 -3.58
N GLU A 238 -22.76 14.26 -4.50
CA GLU A 238 -23.86 13.29 -4.58
C GLU A 238 -23.41 11.87 -4.92
N ASP A 239 -22.22 11.72 -5.47
CA ASP A 239 -21.66 10.43 -5.94
C ASP A 239 -20.57 9.87 -4.99
N THR A 240 -20.28 10.57 -3.87
CA THR A 240 -19.18 10.22 -2.94
C THR A 240 -19.65 9.58 -1.63
#